data_448ca94982c40e69f20145f68dd1b02e
#
_entry.id   448ca94982c40e69f20145f68dd1b02e
#
_cell.length_a   1.000
_cell.length_b   1.000
_cell.length_c   1.000
_cell.angle_alpha   90.00
_cell.angle_beta   90.00
_cell.angle_gamma   90.00
#
_symmetry.space_group_name_H-M   'P 1'
#
loop_
_entity.id
_entity.type
_entity.pdbx_description
1 polymer ?
#
loop_
_entity_poly.entity_id
_entity_poly.type
_entity_poly.pdbx_seq_one_letter_code
_entity_poly.pdbx_strand_id
1 'polypeptide(L)'
;MFCKRLFSVLNTTFCLAFWLLLSAATYASPDSTQTAKPADRAARAQASATRAEPLRVLAAHPVVYGLARQLLHGADGLVLTRVAPARLPANRIPAYLLGRGQDALMDAAVQSQAVLTLRSIWPDDQLYPLARRANIRIVEIDVANPVEGDLPGITLLGGKAGAASDSGLLNNPPWQDSANLARMAALMVNALSRLAPEAAPRLQANLTQINQRLQQAVSQTSRALAEAEQLSVLLLSPRMHVLANALQLEPISWQIPENDAELPAALAQALAQGKPRVALTHTAPDEAVAKLIEESSAKLVILSENTDDPVTALIDAMQAIREAMRTPRLPNS
;
A
#
# COMPACT_ATOMS: atom_id res chain seq x y z
N MET A 1 10.67 -38.52 44.75
CA MET A 1 12.09 -38.93 44.76
C MET A 1 12.84 -37.72 44.17
N PHE A 2 13.42 -36.88 45.04
CA PHE A 2 14.84 -36.76 45.46
C PHE A 2 15.73 -36.40 44.27
N CYS A 3 16.49 -35.31 44.21
CA CYS A 3 17.29 -34.47 45.17
C CYS A 3 17.76 -33.23 44.42
N LYS A 4 17.58 -32.03 44.79
CA LYS A 4 18.30 -31.03 45.60
C LYS A 4 19.84 -31.15 45.60
N ARG A 5 20.50 -30.02 45.25
CA ARG A 5 21.59 -29.26 45.93
C ARG A 5 22.22 -28.30 44.91
N LEU A 6 22.20 -27.00 44.99
CA LEU A 6 22.66 -26.01 46.00
C LEU A 6 24.17 -26.11 46.34
N PHE A 7 24.92 -25.05 46.00
CA PHE A 7 26.03 -24.42 46.74
C PHE A 7 26.67 -23.35 45.82
N SER A 8 26.58 -22.05 45.98
CA SER A 8 26.95 -21.14 47.08
C SER A 8 28.44 -20.81 47.17
N VAL A 9 28.76 -19.55 46.83
CA VAL A 9 29.48 -18.52 47.59
C VAL A 9 31.00 -18.49 47.57
N LEU A 10 31.49 -17.28 47.46
CA LEU A 10 32.63 -16.56 48.16
C LEU A 10 33.84 -16.31 47.29
N ASN A 11 34.01 -15.05 46.81
CA ASN A 11 34.78 -13.97 47.49
C ASN A 11 36.30 -14.23 47.62
N THR A 12 37.13 -13.42 47.04
CA THR A 12 38.16 -12.64 47.77
C THR A 12 38.95 -11.73 46.85
N THR A 13 38.97 -10.50 47.26
CA THR A 13 39.91 -9.39 47.04
C THR A 13 41.36 -9.78 47.26
N PHE A 14 42.29 -9.34 46.38
CA PHE A 14 43.64 -9.00 46.89
C PHE A 14 44.28 -7.90 46.00
N CYS A 15 44.58 -6.79 46.63
CA CYS A 15 45.48 -5.72 46.23
C CYS A 15 46.95 -6.20 46.17
N LEU A 16 47.77 -5.61 45.36
CA LEU A 16 48.95 -4.90 45.78
C LEU A 16 49.82 -4.42 44.61
N ALA A 17 50.15 -3.20 44.71
CA ALA A 17 51.05 -2.37 43.95
C ALA A 17 52.52 -2.84 43.95
N PHE A 18 53.27 -2.56 42.90
CA PHE A 18 54.73 -2.34 42.97
C PHE A 18 55.19 -1.53 41.75
N TRP A 19 55.48 -0.33 41.93
CA TRP A 19 56.65 0.54 41.86
C TRP A 19 57.56 0.47 40.62
N LEU A 20 57.62 1.61 39.88
CA LEU A 20 58.73 2.55 39.56
C LEU A 20 60.03 2.02 38.93
N LEU A 21 60.40 2.59 37.78
CA LEU A 21 61.49 3.51 37.49
C LEU A 21 61.71 3.68 35.99
N LEU A 22 61.47 4.85 35.46
CA LEU A 22 62.43 5.84 34.94
C LEU A 22 63.30 5.40 33.74
N SER A 23 63.04 5.95 32.58
CA SER A 23 64.05 6.44 31.65
C SER A 23 63.41 7.47 30.70
N ALA A 24 63.86 8.70 30.83
CA ALA A 24 63.59 9.80 29.92
C ALA A 24 64.40 9.63 28.65
N ALA A 25 63.73 9.71 27.49
CA ALA A 25 64.36 10.04 26.23
C ALA A 25 63.48 11.07 25.51
N THR A 26 63.95 12.31 25.58
CA THR A 26 63.41 13.43 24.79
C THR A 26 63.69 13.20 23.32
N TYR A 27 62.63 13.10 22.53
CA TYR A 27 62.64 13.41 21.11
C TYR A 27 61.56 14.44 20.84
N ALA A 28 62.00 15.68 20.63
CA ALA A 28 61.16 16.75 20.11
C ALA A 28 61.00 16.55 18.64
N SER A 29 59.73 16.43 18.23
CA SER A 29 59.29 16.69 16.85
C SER A 29 58.07 17.60 16.91
N PRO A 30 58.04 18.67 16.13
CA PRO A 30 56.91 19.60 16.12
C PRO A 30 55.86 19.05 15.22
N ASP A 31 54.85 18.41 15.81
CA ASP A 31 53.65 18.06 15.08
C ASP A 31 52.57 19.08 15.40
N SER A 32 52.35 19.96 14.44
CA SER A 32 51.30 20.97 14.46
C SER A 32 49.95 20.31 14.16
N THR A 33 49.45 19.53 15.10
CA THR A 33 48.02 19.14 15.10
C THR A 33 47.22 20.35 15.58
N GLN A 34 46.82 21.18 14.63
CA GLN A 34 45.71 22.11 14.83
C GLN A 34 44.47 21.30 15.20
N THR A 35 44.20 21.20 16.50
CA THR A 35 42.91 20.77 17.03
C THR A 35 41.87 21.79 16.59
N ALA A 36 41.16 21.47 15.50
CA ALA A 36 40.03 22.25 15.05
C ALA A 36 39.06 22.47 16.22
N LYS A 37 38.76 23.74 16.51
CA LYS A 37 37.85 24.16 17.57
C LYS A 37 36.54 23.35 17.51
N PRO A 38 35.97 22.97 18.67
CA PRO A 38 34.66 22.27 18.70
C PRO A 38 33.56 22.95 17.91
N ALA A 39 33.61 24.29 17.82
CA ALA A 39 32.70 25.08 16.99
C ALA A 39 32.83 24.82 15.48
N ASP A 40 34.07 24.59 14.98
CA ASP A 40 34.30 24.26 13.57
C ASP A 40 33.86 22.81 13.22
N ARG A 41 33.92 21.92 14.21
CA ARG A 41 33.40 20.56 14.08
C ARG A 41 31.87 20.53 14.08
N ALA A 42 31.23 21.34 14.94
CA ALA A 42 29.81 21.54 14.97
C ALA A 42 29.29 22.26 13.70
N ALA A 43 30.02 23.30 13.25
CA ALA A 43 29.69 23.99 11.99
C ALA A 43 29.91 23.11 10.76
N ARG A 44 30.94 22.23 10.76
CA ARG A 44 31.13 21.22 9.69
C ARG A 44 30.11 20.08 9.80
N ALA A 45 29.71 19.67 11.00
CA ALA A 45 28.59 18.72 11.19
C ALA A 45 27.27 19.35 10.80
N GLN A 46 27.03 20.63 11.03
CA GLN A 46 25.88 21.38 10.55
C GLN A 46 25.95 21.71 9.05
N ALA A 47 27.11 21.93 8.47
CA ALA A 47 27.29 22.15 7.04
C ALA A 47 27.32 20.85 6.24
N SER A 48 27.63 19.70 6.83
CA SER A 48 27.45 18.38 6.22
C SER A 48 26.01 17.83 6.40
N ALA A 49 25.18 18.47 7.19
CA ALA A 49 23.73 18.47 7.05
C ALA A 49 23.27 19.26 5.80
N THR A 50 24.18 19.52 4.86
CA THR A 50 23.91 20.04 3.54
C THR A 50 23.07 19.01 2.81
N ARG A 51 21.74 19.21 2.91
CA ARG A 51 20.68 18.74 1.98
C ARG A 51 21.11 17.50 1.20
N ALA A 52 21.11 16.34 1.89
CA ALA A 52 21.20 15.08 1.17
C ALA A 52 20.21 15.16 0.01
N GLU A 53 20.64 14.81 -1.19
CA GLU A 53 19.73 14.80 -2.33
C GLU A 53 18.49 13.97 -1.95
N PRO A 54 17.29 14.46 -2.27
CA PRO A 54 16.08 13.75 -1.87
C PRO A 54 16.05 12.36 -2.52
N LEU A 55 15.72 11.36 -1.72
CA LEU A 55 15.52 10.00 -2.18
C LEU A 55 14.31 9.96 -3.13
N ARG A 56 14.56 9.61 -4.38
CA ARG A 56 13.54 9.55 -5.43
C ARG A 56 12.97 8.16 -5.53
N VAL A 57 11.63 8.07 -5.50
CA VAL A 57 10.86 6.83 -5.55
C VAL A 57 9.96 6.86 -6.77
N LEU A 58 9.96 5.81 -7.57
CA LEU A 58 9.09 5.67 -8.73
C LEU A 58 7.91 4.77 -8.41
N ALA A 59 6.75 5.11 -8.97
CA ALA A 59 5.57 4.26 -8.98
C ALA A 59 4.83 4.37 -10.30
N ALA A 60 4.26 3.27 -10.78
CA ALA A 60 3.49 3.23 -12.02
C ALA A 60 2.00 2.93 -11.78
N HIS A 61 1.70 1.95 -10.93
CA HIS A 61 0.34 1.52 -10.65
C HIS A 61 -0.45 2.62 -9.90
N PRO A 62 -1.70 2.95 -10.31
CA PRO A 62 -2.47 4.06 -9.72
C PRO A 62 -2.64 3.96 -8.20
N VAL A 63 -3.06 2.79 -7.71
CA VAL A 63 -3.27 2.55 -6.28
C VAL A 63 -1.96 2.64 -5.49
N VAL A 64 -0.86 2.08 -6.02
CA VAL A 64 0.46 2.13 -5.38
C VAL A 64 0.95 3.58 -5.29
N TYR A 65 0.83 4.33 -6.41
CA TYR A 65 1.17 5.74 -6.43
C TYR A 65 0.32 6.56 -5.45
N GLY A 66 -1.00 6.37 -5.48
CA GLY A 66 -1.92 7.10 -4.61
C GLY A 66 -1.67 6.85 -3.14
N LEU A 67 -1.42 5.60 -2.76
CA LEU A 67 -1.09 5.22 -1.38
C LEU A 67 0.26 5.81 -0.95
N ALA A 68 1.29 5.68 -1.81
CA ALA A 68 2.61 6.27 -1.56
C ALA A 68 2.53 7.79 -1.41
N ARG A 69 1.73 8.48 -2.23
CA ARG A 69 1.53 9.93 -2.15
C ARG A 69 1.00 10.37 -0.79
N GLN A 70 0.07 9.61 -0.21
CA GLN A 70 -0.45 9.89 1.13
C GLN A 70 0.61 9.64 2.22
N LEU A 71 1.35 8.55 2.12
CA LEU A 71 2.39 8.19 3.07
C LEU A 71 3.55 9.19 3.06
N LEU A 72 3.93 9.68 1.88
CA LEU A 72 5.04 10.64 1.72
C LEU A 72 4.62 12.09 1.95
N HIS A 73 3.34 12.37 2.24
CA HIS A 73 2.88 13.74 2.46
C HIS A 73 3.59 14.40 3.65
N GLY A 74 4.33 15.48 3.37
CA GLY A 74 5.12 16.20 4.37
C GLY A 74 6.31 15.41 4.92
N ALA A 75 6.76 14.36 4.23
CA ALA A 75 7.99 13.66 4.54
C ALA A 75 9.16 14.31 3.75
N ASP A 76 9.92 15.14 4.43
CA ASP A 76 11.08 15.81 3.82
C ASP A 76 12.13 14.77 3.39
N GLY A 77 12.85 15.08 2.32
CA GLY A 77 13.88 14.19 1.79
C GLY A 77 13.37 13.04 0.91
N LEU A 78 12.06 12.91 0.68
CA LEU A 78 11.45 11.92 -0.22
C LEU A 78 10.72 12.61 -1.38
N VAL A 79 10.95 12.13 -2.60
CA VAL A 79 10.26 12.61 -3.81
C VAL A 79 9.64 11.42 -4.54
N LEU A 80 8.33 11.44 -4.71
CA LEU A 80 7.59 10.43 -5.46
C LEU A 80 7.37 10.90 -6.90
N THR A 81 7.72 10.05 -7.86
CA THR A 81 7.50 10.30 -9.28
C THR A 81 6.57 9.23 -9.87
N ARG A 82 5.51 9.68 -10.54
CA ARG A 82 4.63 8.80 -11.31
C ARG A 82 5.19 8.65 -12.72
N VAL A 83 5.49 7.41 -13.13
CA VAL A 83 6.09 7.12 -14.45
C VAL A 83 5.07 6.71 -15.52
N ALA A 84 3.81 6.55 -15.15
CA ALA A 84 2.71 6.29 -16.07
C ALA A 84 1.70 7.46 -16.07
N PRO A 85 1.06 7.78 -17.21
CA PRO A 85 0.03 8.81 -17.25
C PRO A 85 -1.11 8.57 -16.25
N ALA A 86 -1.61 9.64 -15.60
CA ALA A 86 -2.59 9.53 -14.52
C ALA A 86 -3.88 8.82 -14.92
N ARG A 87 -4.31 8.95 -16.18
CA ARG A 87 -5.55 8.34 -16.69
C ARG A 87 -5.35 6.99 -17.38
N LEU A 88 -4.11 6.45 -17.36
CA LEU A 88 -3.83 5.18 -18.00
C LEU A 88 -4.33 4.04 -17.10
N PRO A 89 -5.22 3.16 -17.59
CA PRO A 89 -5.66 1.98 -16.84
C PRO A 89 -4.48 1.06 -16.50
N ALA A 90 -4.55 0.42 -15.33
CA ALA A 90 -3.45 -0.42 -14.81
C ALA A 90 -3.01 -1.48 -15.81
N ASN A 91 -3.94 -2.17 -16.48
CA ASN A 91 -3.66 -3.20 -17.48
C ASN A 91 -2.93 -2.70 -18.75
N ARG A 92 -2.88 -1.39 -18.96
CA ARG A 92 -2.17 -0.77 -20.09
C ARG A 92 -0.77 -0.29 -19.72
N ILE A 93 -0.44 -0.26 -18.42
CA ILE A 93 0.85 0.24 -17.93
C ILE A 93 2.03 -0.60 -18.46
N PRO A 94 2.01 -1.94 -18.46
CA PRO A 94 3.13 -2.73 -18.97
C PRO A 94 3.46 -2.39 -20.44
N ALA A 95 2.46 -2.37 -21.30
CA ALA A 95 2.64 -2.04 -22.71
C ALA A 95 3.12 -0.59 -22.90
N TYR A 96 2.65 0.35 -22.06
CA TYR A 96 3.13 1.73 -22.09
C TYR A 96 4.61 1.84 -21.73
N LEU A 97 5.05 1.18 -20.65
CA LEU A 97 6.44 1.19 -20.18
C LEU A 97 7.40 0.49 -21.13
N LEU A 98 6.94 -0.57 -21.83
CA LEU A 98 7.71 -1.27 -22.85
C LEU A 98 7.81 -0.49 -24.19
N GLY A 99 6.94 0.50 -24.40
CA GLY A 99 6.88 1.29 -25.62
C GLY A 99 7.16 2.76 -25.37
N ARG A 100 6.17 3.62 -25.64
CA ARG A 100 6.31 5.09 -25.66
C ARG A 100 6.72 5.73 -24.31
N GLY A 101 6.58 5.04 -23.20
CA GLY A 101 6.99 5.51 -21.88
C GLY A 101 8.39 5.05 -21.47
N GLN A 102 9.07 4.25 -22.30
CA GLN A 102 10.34 3.61 -21.93
C GLN A 102 11.45 4.63 -21.68
N ASP A 103 11.68 5.57 -22.58
CA ASP A 103 12.76 6.56 -22.47
C ASP A 103 12.57 7.43 -21.21
N ALA A 104 11.36 7.92 -21.00
CA ALA A 104 11.04 8.71 -19.81
C ALA A 104 11.23 7.92 -18.50
N LEU A 105 10.92 6.61 -18.49
CA LEU A 105 11.19 5.73 -17.36
C LEU A 105 12.70 5.56 -17.15
N MET A 106 13.48 5.32 -18.20
CA MET A 106 14.92 5.14 -18.11
C MET A 106 15.60 6.40 -17.53
N ASP A 107 15.23 7.59 -18.02
CA ASP A 107 15.73 8.87 -17.50
C ASP A 107 15.38 9.07 -16.02
N ALA A 108 14.14 8.79 -15.62
CA ALA A 108 13.72 8.86 -14.23
C ALA A 108 14.46 7.85 -13.34
N ALA A 109 14.70 6.64 -13.84
CA ALA A 109 15.35 5.55 -13.08
C ALA A 109 16.83 5.84 -12.76
N VAL A 110 17.56 6.51 -13.67
CA VAL A 110 18.96 6.91 -13.44
C VAL A 110 19.10 7.74 -12.17
N GLN A 111 18.12 8.59 -11.88
CA GLN A 111 18.13 9.49 -10.71
C GLN A 111 17.39 8.96 -9.49
N SER A 112 16.83 7.75 -9.57
CA SER A 112 15.97 7.19 -8.53
C SER A 112 16.66 6.10 -7.72
N GLN A 113 16.30 5.98 -6.44
CA GLN A 113 16.87 5.00 -5.52
C GLN A 113 15.93 3.81 -5.30
N ALA A 114 14.61 3.99 -5.50
CA ALA A 114 13.65 2.91 -5.29
C ALA A 114 12.49 2.95 -6.29
N VAL A 115 11.87 1.78 -6.49
CA VAL A 115 10.62 1.61 -7.21
C VAL A 115 9.62 0.87 -6.33
N LEU A 116 8.34 1.27 -6.40
CA LEU A 116 7.23 0.59 -5.74
C LEU A 116 6.49 -0.28 -6.75
N THR A 117 6.44 -1.58 -6.50
CA THR A 117 5.91 -2.60 -7.43
C THR A 117 4.86 -3.49 -6.78
N LEU A 118 4.18 -4.27 -7.61
CA LEU A 118 3.25 -5.35 -7.22
C LEU A 118 3.68 -6.71 -7.81
N ARG A 119 4.95 -6.88 -8.13
CA ARG A 119 5.45 -8.03 -8.94
C ARG A 119 5.17 -9.40 -8.34
N SER A 120 5.16 -9.52 -7.02
CA SER A 120 4.83 -10.80 -6.37
C SER A 120 3.42 -11.30 -6.67
N ILE A 121 2.50 -10.37 -6.98
CA ILE A 121 1.12 -10.67 -7.30
C ILE A 121 0.73 -10.31 -8.74
N TRP A 122 1.51 -9.48 -9.40
CA TRP A 122 1.33 -9.07 -10.80
C TRP A 122 2.65 -9.20 -11.57
N PRO A 123 2.96 -10.38 -12.11
CA PRO A 123 4.22 -10.65 -12.81
C PRO A 123 4.50 -9.74 -14.02
N ASP A 124 3.44 -9.18 -14.62
CA ASP A 124 3.53 -8.23 -15.74
C ASP A 124 3.98 -6.83 -15.34
N ASP A 125 4.14 -6.53 -14.05
CA ASP A 125 4.69 -5.24 -13.62
C ASP A 125 6.12 -5.07 -14.11
N GLN A 126 6.28 -4.27 -15.18
CA GLN A 126 7.55 -4.03 -15.86
C GLN A 126 8.39 -2.90 -15.24
N LEU A 127 7.89 -2.24 -14.18
CA LEU A 127 8.55 -1.08 -13.61
C LEU A 127 9.97 -1.40 -13.15
N TYR A 128 10.14 -2.38 -12.28
CA TYR A 128 11.46 -2.73 -11.77
C TYR A 128 12.40 -3.34 -12.82
N PRO A 129 11.98 -4.34 -13.64
CA PRO A 129 12.84 -4.89 -14.67
C PRO A 129 13.40 -3.86 -15.63
N LEU A 130 12.60 -2.87 -16.02
CA LEU A 130 13.03 -1.79 -16.90
C LEU A 130 13.90 -0.77 -16.16
N ALA A 131 13.49 -0.29 -14.99
CA ALA A 131 14.25 0.68 -14.21
C ALA A 131 15.64 0.15 -13.85
N ARG A 132 15.77 -1.13 -13.53
CA ARG A 132 17.05 -1.78 -13.24
C ARG A 132 18.04 -1.78 -14.42
N ARG A 133 17.56 -1.73 -15.65
CA ARG A 133 18.43 -1.63 -16.85
C ARG A 133 19.16 -0.29 -16.90
N ALA A 134 18.50 0.79 -16.44
CA ALA A 134 19.09 2.11 -16.38
C ALA A 134 19.90 2.33 -15.09
N ASN A 135 19.48 1.72 -13.98
CA ASN A 135 20.12 1.89 -12.68
C ASN A 135 20.15 0.56 -11.92
N ILE A 136 21.30 -0.13 -11.95
CA ILE A 136 21.49 -1.41 -11.27
C ILE A 136 21.37 -1.32 -9.74
N ARG A 137 21.50 -0.12 -9.17
CA ARG A 137 21.43 0.11 -7.71
C ARG A 137 20.02 0.39 -7.24
N ILE A 138 19.05 0.50 -8.15
CA ILE A 138 17.67 0.80 -7.78
C ILE A 138 17.08 -0.34 -6.94
N VAL A 139 16.45 0.01 -5.82
CA VAL A 139 15.85 -0.95 -4.89
C VAL A 139 14.41 -1.22 -5.30
N GLU A 140 14.03 -2.49 -5.39
CA GLU A 140 12.63 -2.88 -5.53
C GLU A 140 11.97 -2.94 -4.15
N ILE A 141 10.82 -2.30 -4.03
CA ILE A 141 9.92 -2.42 -2.89
C ILE A 141 8.62 -3.02 -3.41
N ASP A 142 8.47 -4.33 -3.21
CA ASP A 142 7.21 -5.00 -3.52
C ASP A 142 6.21 -4.72 -2.38
N VAL A 143 5.13 -4.01 -2.70
CA VAL A 143 4.17 -3.55 -1.70
C VAL A 143 3.13 -4.60 -1.32
N ALA A 144 3.19 -5.76 -1.96
CA ALA A 144 2.31 -6.90 -1.68
C ALA A 144 3.01 -8.00 -0.87
N ASN A 145 4.35 -8.07 -0.95
CA ASN A 145 5.11 -9.10 -0.29
C ASN A 145 6.40 -8.52 0.31
N PRO A 146 6.64 -8.66 1.62
CA PRO A 146 7.86 -8.16 2.24
C PRO A 146 9.08 -8.98 1.79
N VAL A 147 10.20 -8.31 1.60
CA VAL A 147 11.48 -8.96 1.30
C VAL A 147 12.02 -9.67 2.55
N GLU A 148 11.73 -9.14 3.72
CA GLU A 148 12.14 -9.68 5.02
C GLU A 148 10.91 -10.04 5.85
N GLY A 149 10.97 -11.19 6.55
CA GLY A 149 9.84 -11.86 7.19
C GLY A 149 9.21 -11.18 8.42
N ASP A 150 9.55 -9.92 8.72
CA ASP A 150 9.04 -9.19 9.89
C ASP A 150 7.56 -8.80 9.74
N LEU A 151 7.09 -8.63 8.51
CA LEU A 151 5.70 -8.31 8.21
C LEU A 151 5.09 -9.39 7.32
N PRO A 152 3.84 -9.78 7.54
CA PRO A 152 3.16 -10.68 6.62
C PRO A 152 2.83 -9.97 5.30
N GLY A 153 2.86 -10.70 4.19
CA GLY A 153 2.33 -10.24 2.90
C GLY A 153 0.81 -10.02 2.92
N ILE A 154 0.26 -9.50 1.83
CA ILE A 154 -1.18 -9.35 1.68
C ILE A 154 -1.88 -10.69 1.46
N THR A 155 -3.18 -10.75 1.75
CA THR A 155 -4.00 -11.93 1.53
C THR A 155 -4.68 -11.84 0.15
N LEU A 156 -4.62 -12.93 -0.63
CA LEU A 156 -5.28 -13.01 -1.93
C LEU A 156 -6.54 -13.87 -1.84
N LEU A 157 -7.62 -13.39 -2.42
CA LEU A 157 -8.87 -14.15 -2.52
C LEU A 157 -8.70 -15.29 -3.54
N GLY A 158 -8.81 -16.54 -3.08
CA GLY A 158 -8.86 -17.72 -3.96
C GLY A 158 -7.54 -18.18 -4.58
N GLY A 159 -6.37 -17.69 -4.16
CA GLY A 159 -5.10 -18.06 -4.81
C GLY A 159 -3.87 -18.07 -3.93
N LYS A 160 -2.90 -18.92 -4.30
CA LYS A 160 -1.53 -18.85 -3.80
C LYS A 160 -0.83 -17.66 -4.48
N ALA A 161 -0.01 -16.92 -3.73
CA ALA A 161 0.92 -15.96 -4.32
C ALA A 161 1.75 -16.68 -5.41
N GLY A 162 1.80 -16.10 -6.63
CA GLY A 162 2.50 -16.69 -7.77
C GLY A 162 1.64 -17.56 -8.71
N ALA A 163 0.38 -17.86 -8.39
CA ALA A 163 -0.55 -18.57 -9.28
C ALA A 163 -1.49 -17.63 -10.06
N ALA A 164 -1.33 -16.32 -9.94
CA ALA A 164 -2.13 -15.36 -10.68
C ALA A 164 -1.72 -15.38 -12.16
N SER A 165 -2.52 -16.04 -12.99
CA SER A 165 -2.60 -15.71 -14.40
C SER A 165 -2.93 -14.22 -14.54
N ASP A 166 -2.52 -13.56 -15.62
CA ASP A 166 -2.72 -12.12 -15.88
C ASP A 166 -4.14 -11.60 -15.56
N SER A 167 -5.13 -12.43 -15.72
CA SER A 167 -6.53 -12.14 -15.40
C SER A 167 -6.84 -12.20 -13.89
N GLY A 168 -6.04 -12.87 -13.08
CA GLY A 168 -6.37 -13.12 -11.67
C GLY A 168 -6.37 -11.86 -10.81
N LEU A 169 -5.33 -11.05 -10.89
CA LEU A 169 -5.24 -9.78 -10.14
C LEU A 169 -6.21 -8.73 -10.68
N LEU A 170 -6.36 -8.66 -12.00
CA LEU A 170 -7.27 -7.72 -12.63
C LEU A 170 -8.72 -7.99 -12.24
N ASN A 171 -9.08 -9.25 -11.96
CA ASN A 171 -10.42 -9.64 -11.54
C ASN A 171 -10.62 -9.63 -10.02
N ASN A 172 -9.55 -9.71 -9.22
CA ASN A 172 -9.60 -9.76 -7.76
C ASN A 172 -8.59 -8.78 -7.14
N PRO A 173 -8.78 -7.46 -7.28
CA PRO A 173 -7.85 -6.46 -6.80
C PRO A 173 -7.77 -6.46 -5.26
N PRO A 174 -6.63 -6.87 -4.66
CA PRO A 174 -6.55 -7.11 -3.22
C PRO A 174 -6.66 -5.84 -2.37
N TRP A 175 -6.37 -4.68 -2.95
CA TRP A 175 -6.48 -3.38 -2.28
C TRP A 175 -7.91 -2.91 -2.01
N GLN A 176 -8.94 -3.62 -2.49
CA GLN A 176 -10.33 -3.39 -2.10
C GLN A 176 -10.68 -3.96 -0.72
N ASP A 177 -9.79 -4.76 -0.14
CA ASP A 177 -9.82 -5.13 1.26
C ASP A 177 -9.01 -4.10 2.07
N SER A 178 -9.65 -3.49 3.06
CA SER A 178 -9.02 -2.48 3.92
C SER A 178 -7.83 -3.01 4.72
N ALA A 179 -7.84 -4.28 5.11
CA ALA A 179 -6.71 -4.91 5.80
C ALA A 179 -5.50 -5.06 4.86
N ASN A 180 -5.73 -5.44 3.61
CA ASN A 180 -4.68 -5.49 2.60
C ASN A 180 -4.13 -4.10 2.27
N LEU A 181 -5.01 -3.10 2.09
CA LEU A 181 -4.58 -1.73 1.81
C LEU A 181 -3.72 -1.15 2.95
N ALA A 182 -4.13 -1.39 4.21
CA ALA A 182 -3.36 -1.02 5.39
C ALA A 182 -1.99 -1.75 5.43
N ARG A 183 -1.96 -3.02 5.03
CA ARG A 183 -0.73 -3.83 4.98
C ARG A 183 0.22 -3.34 3.90
N MET A 184 -0.28 -3.03 2.69
CA MET A 184 0.51 -2.41 1.63
C MET A 184 1.15 -1.11 2.12
N ALA A 185 0.39 -0.26 2.83
CA ALA A 185 0.92 0.96 3.43
C ALA A 185 2.04 0.67 4.45
N ALA A 186 1.87 -0.32 5.31
CA ALA A 186 2.88 -0.71 6.30
C ALA A 186 4.15 -1.25 5.65
N LEU A 187 4.05 -2.05 4.58
CA LEU A 187 5.19 -2.54 3.81
C LEU A 187 5.98 -1.40 3.17
N MET A 188 5.28 -0.42 2.56
CA MET A 188 5.92 0.78 2.02
C MET A 188 6.67 1.56 3.10
N VAL A 189 6.04 1.81 4.26
CA VAL A 189 6.66 2.58 5.35
C VAL A 189 7.88 1.85 5.92
N ASN A 190 7.78 0.52 6.12
CA ASN A 190 8.91 -0.27 6.60
C ASN A 190 10.12 -0.15 5.67
N ALA A 191 9.93 -0.36 4.36
CA ALA A 191 11.00 -0.29 3.38
C ALA A 191 11.55 1.13 3.20
N LEU A 192 10.68 2.13 3.08
CA LEU A 192 11.10 3.53 2.89
C LEU A 192 11.80 4.10 4.12
N SER A 193 11.40 3.71 5.34
CA SER A 193 12.06 4.13 6.58
C SER A 193 13.49 3.59 6.71
N ARG A 194 13.80 2.46 6.08
CA ARG A 194 15.17 1.93 6.00
C ARG A 194 16.04 2.72 5.01
N LEU A 195 15.43 3.20 3.93
CA LEU A 195 16.12 3.97 2.90
C LEU A 195 16.29 5.46 3.28
N ALA A 196 15.33 6.01 4.04
CA ALA A 196 15.31 7.39 4.51
C ALA A 196 14.93 7.44 5.99
N PRO A 197 15.84 7.11 6.92
CA PRO A 197 15.56 7.05 8.36
C PRO A 197 15.06 8.38 8.94
N GLU A 198 15.50 9.50 8.39
CA GLU A 198 15.08 10.85 8.80
C GLU A 198 13.59 11.11 8.49
N ALA A 199 13.03 10.48 7.45
CA ALA A 199 11.62 10.59 7.10
C ALA A 199 10.73 9.62 7.90
N ALA A 200 11.31 8.62 8.58
CA ALA A 200 10.58 7.56 9.27
C ALA A 200 9.50 8.06 10.26
N PRO A 201 9.74 9.08 11.11
CA PRO A 201 8.72 9.57 12.03
C PRO A 201 7.48 10.10 11.30
N ARG A 202 7.67 10.81 10.17
CA ARG A 202 6.57 11.33 9.38
C ARG A 202 5.82 10.23 8.63
N LEU A 203 6.55 9.30 8.02
CA LEU A 203 5.97 8.12 7.37
C LEU A 203 5.11 7.32 8.34
N GLN A 204 5.59 7.10 9.56
CA GLN A 204 4.87 6.36 10.60
C GLN A 204 3.62 7.11 11.08
N ALA A 205 3.68 8.45 11.22
CA ALA A 205 2.53 9.27 11.57
C ALA A 205 1.44 9.19 10.49
N ASN A 206 1.82 9.28 9.20
CA ASN A 206 0.90 9.16 8.09
C ASN A 206 0.28 7.75 8.01
N LEU A 207 1.06 6.69 8.23
CA LEU A 207 0.56 5.31 8.32
C LEU A 207 -0.48 5.16 9.44
N THR A 208 -0.19 5.70 10.62
CA THR A 208 -1.11 5.68 11.76
C THR A 208 -2.43 6.35 11.40
N GLN A 209 -2.39 7.51 10.75
CA GLN A 209 -3.59 8.23 10.30
C GLN A 209 -4.40 7.42 9.27
N ILE A 210 -3.74 6.80 8.28
CA ILE A 210 -4.40 5.92 7.29
C ILE A 210 -5.08 4.76 8.00
N ASN A 211 -4.38 4.07 8.89
CA ASN A 211 -4.92 2.92 9.63
C ASN A 211 -6.13 3.32 10.50
N GLN A 212 -6.07 4.45 11.19
CA GLN A 212 -7.20 4.96 12.00
C GLN A 212 -8.43 5.22 11.13
N ARG A 213 -8.27 5.87 9.96
CA ARG A 213 -9.36 6.14 9.02
C ARG A 213 -9.99 4.85 8.51
N LEU A 214 -9.18 3.88 8.09
CA LEU A 214 -9.66 2.58 7.60
C LEU A 214 -10.39 1.80 8.70
N GLN A 215 -9.81 1.71 9.90
CA GLN A 215 -10.44 1.02 11.04
C GLN A 215 -11.76 1.65 11.44
N GLN A 216 -11.84 2.99 11.44
CA GLN A 216 -13.08 3.70 11.73
C GLN A 216 -14.16 3.38 10.69
N ALA A 217 -13.81 3.41 9.40
CA ALA A 217 -14.75 3.10 8.31
C ALA A 217 -15.25 1.64 8.40
N VAL A 218 -14.34 0.69 8.62
CA VAL A 218 -14.69 -0.74 8.82
C VAL A 218 -15.63 -0.91 10.01
N SER A 219 -15.30 -0.34 11.17
CA SER A 219 -16.13 -0.47 12.38
C SER A 219 -17.52 0.10 12.18
N GLN A 220 -17.64 1.27 11.54
CA GLN A 220 -18.92 1.89 11.24
C GLN A 220 -19.74 1.07 10.25
N THR A 221 -19.08 0.52 9.22
CA THR A 221 -19.74 -0.30 8.20
C THR A 221 -20.20 -1.62 8.80
N SER A 222 -19.36 -2.33 9.55
CA SER A 222 -19.71 -3.60 10.18
C SER A 222 -20.91 -3.48 11.12
N ARG A 223 -20.98 -2.38 11.91
CA ARG A 223 -22.15 -2.12 12.78
C ARG A 223 -23.42 -1.95 11.98
N ALA A 224 -23.37 -1.17 10.89
CA ALA A 224 -24.54 -0.92 10.08
C ALA A 224 -25.01 -2.18 9.32
N LEU A 225 -24.04 -3.00 8.86
CA LEU A 225 -24.36 -4.28 8.20
C LEU A 225 -24.92 -5.31 9.18
N ALA A 226 -24.48 -5.33 10.44
CA ALA A 226 -25.03 -6.21 11.48
C ALA A 226 -26.50 -5.87 11.83
N GLU A 227 -26.94 -4.63 11.60
CA GLU A 227 -28.29 -4.15 11.81
C GLU A 227 -29.17 -4.26 10.54
N ALA A 228 -28.55 -4.58 9.39
CA ALA A 228 -29.25 -4.62 8.11
C ALA A 228 -30.10 -5.90 7.98
N GLU A 229 -31.33 -5.75 7.52
CA GLU A 229 -32.24 -6.88 7.27
C GLU A 229 -31.79 -7.75 6.07
N GLN A 230 -31.01 -7.18 5.16
CA GLN A 230 -30.60 -7.83 3.93
C GLN A 230 -29.24 -7.34 3.48
N LEU A 231 -28.33 -8.27 3.19
CA LEU A 231 -26.96 -8.00 2.75
C LEU A 231 -26.75 -8.28 1.25
N SER A 232 -27.84 -8.48 0.50
CA SER A 232 -27.75 -8.83 -0.93
C SER A 232 -27.24 -7.67 -1.76
N VAL A 233 -26.27 -7.98 -2.64
CA VAL A 233 -25.64 -7.04 -3.56
C VAL A 233 -25.56 -7.60 -4.96
N LEU A 234 -25.65 -6.73 -5.96
CA LEU A 234 -25.42 -7.07 -7.35
C LEU A 234 -24.00 -6.67 -7.74
N LEU A 235 -23.20 -7.60 -8.22
CA LEU A 235 -21.89 -7.31 -8.75
C LEU A 235 -21.98 -7.13 -10.27
N LEU A 236 -21.85 -5.88 -10.74
CA LEU A 236 -21.79 -5.57 -12.18
C LEU A 236 -20.42 -5.87 -12.78
N SER A 237 -19.45 -6.17 -11.94
CA SER A 237 -18.11 -6.53 -12.35
C SER A 237 -17.54 -7.60 -11.42
N PRO A 238 -16.88 -8.64 -11.93
CA PRO A 238 -16.20 -9.64 -11.11
C PRO A 238 -15.13 -9.01 -10.21
N ARG A 239 -14.61 -7.85 -10.55
CA ARG A 239 -13.61 -7.13 -9.76
C ARG A 239 -14.11 -6.68 -8.39
N MET A 240 -15.44 -6.66 -8.18
CA MET A 240 -16.04 -6.27 -6.90
C MET A 240 -16.15 -7.39 -5.87
N HIS A 241 -15.74 -8.62 -6.23
CA HIS A 241 -15.79 -9.75 -5.31
C HIS A 241 -14.96 -9.55 -4.05
N VAL A 242 -13.77 -8.91 -4.17
CA VAL A 242 -12.90 -8.67 -3.01
C VAL A 242 -13.58 -7.74 -2.01
N LEU A 243 -14.17 -6.63 -2.48
CA LEU A 243 -14.92 -5.71 -1.61
C LEU A 243 -16.14 -6.39 -0.97
N ALA A 244 -16.93 -7.12 -1.77
CA ALA A 244 -18.09 -7.81 -1.27
C ALA A 244 -17.73 -8.84 -0.19
N ASN A 245 -16.67 -9.63 -0.42
CA ASN A 245 -16.18 -10.61 0.55
C ASN A 245 -15.61 -9.95 1.82
N ALA A 246 -14.82 -8.88 1.67
CA ALA A 246 -14.25 -8.15 2.81
C ALA A 246 -15.31 -7.55 3.74
N LEU A 247 -16.46 -7.17 3.17
CA LEU A 247 -17.62 -6.64 3.90
C LEU A 247 -18.68 -7.70 4.25
N GLN A 248 -18.43 -8.98 3.92
CA GLN A 248 -19.37 -10.08 4.13
C GLN A 248 -20.76 -9.83 3.51
N LEU A 249 -20.79 -9.18 2.35
CA LEU A 249 -22.00 -8.98 1.57
C LEU A 249 -22.36 -10.26 0.81
N GLU A 250 -23.64 -10.41 0.45
CA GLU A 250 -24.18 -11.58 -0.23
C GLU A 250 -24.43 -11.28 -1.72
N PRO A 251 -23.47 -11.62 -2.61
CA PRO A 251 -23.68 -11.43 -4.03
C PRO A 251 -24.84 -12.25 -4.54
N ILE A 252 -25.81 -11.62 -5.21
CA ILE A 252 -26.85 -12.35 -5.91
C ILE A 252 -26.27 -13.11 -7.10
N SER A 253 -26.77 -14.32 -7.35
CA SER A 253 -26.33 -15.13 -8.47
C SER A 253 -26.94 -14.58 -9.77
N TRP A 254 -26.07 -14.10 -10.66
CA TRP A 254 -26.46 -13.72 -12.02
C TRP A 254 -25.27 -13.87 -12.95
N GLN A 255 -25.53 -14.01 -14.23
CA GLN A 255 -24.48 -14.11 -15.24
C GLN A 255 -24.46 -12.82 -16.06
N ILE A 256 -23.28 -12.20 -16.14
CA ILE A 256 -23.05 -11.07 -17.03
C ILE A 256 -23.04 -11.63 -18.46
N PRO A 257 -23.95 -11.22 -19.35
CA PRO A 257 -23.93 -11.70 -20.72
C PRO A 257 -22.66 -11.32 -21.45
N GLU A 258 -22.21 -12.17 -22.36
CA GLU A 258 -21.08 -11.84 -23.26
C GLU A 258 -21.48 -10.78 -24.30
N ASN A 259 -22.77 -10.71 -24.61
CA ASN A 259 -23.33 -9.75 -25.58
C ASN A 259 -23.93 -8.55 -24.85
N ASP A 260 -23.36 -7.38 -25.08
CA ASP A 260 -23.80 -6.12 -24.48
C ASP A 260 -25.29 -5.81 -24.76
N ALA A 261 -25.86 -6.26 -25.89
CA ALA A 261 -27.25 -6.05 -26.22
C ALA A 261 -28.24 -6.82 -25.29
N GLU A 262 -27.79 -7.91 -24.66
CA GLU A 262 -28.58 -8.72 -23.73
C GLU A 262 -28.45 -8.20 -22.29
N LEU A 263 -27.45 -7.37 -22.02
CA LEU A 263 -27.13 -6.88 -20.65
C LEU A 263 -28.33 -6.19 -19.98
N PRO A 264 -29.08 -5.27 -20.61
CA PRO A 264 -30.22 -4.60 -19.96
C PRO A 264 -31.33 -5.57 -19.52
N ALA A 265 -31.63 -6.57 -20.34
CA ALA A 265 -32.69 -7.55 -20.03
C ALA A 265 -32.25 -8.50 -18.90
N ALA A 266 -31.04 -9.02 -18.96
CA ALA A 266 -30.46 -9.87 -17.91
C ALA A 266 -30.35 -9.11 -16.58
N LEU A 267 -29.91 -7.85 -16.62
CA LEU A 267 -29.84 -6.97 -15.47
C LEU A 267 -31.20 -6.72 -14.83
N ALA A 268 -32.22 -6.36 -15.63
CA ALA A 268 -33.57 -6.14 -15.14
C ALA A 268 -34.12 -7.38 -14.44
N GLN A 269 -33.87 -8.57 -15.02
CA GLN A 269 -34.27 -9.85 -14.41
C GLN A 269 -33.54 -10.09 -13.08
N ALA A 270 -32.19 -9.86 -13.02
CA ALA A 270 -31.40 -10.04 -11.81
C ALA A 270 -31.87 -9.09 -10.70
N LEU A 271 -32.13 -7.82 -11.02
CA LEU A 271 -32.65 -6.82 -10.09
C LEU A 271 -34.06 -7.20 -9.56
N ALA A 272 -34.95 -7.67 -10.42
CA ALA A 272 -36.28 -8.06 -10.02
C ALA A 272 -36.31 -9.29 -9.11
N GLN A 273 -35.47 -10.29 -9.40
CA GLN A 273 -35.38 -11.53 -8.64
C GLN A 273 -34.63 -11.38 -7.34
N GLY A 274 -33.41 -10.79 -7.40
CA GLY A 274 -32.51 -10.68 -6.27
C GLY A 274 -32.81 -9.51 -5.34
N LYS A 275 -33.50 -8.49 -5.84
CA LYS A 275 -33.84 -7.25 -5.11
C LYS A 275 -32.66 -6.71 -4.28
N PRO A 276 -31.46 -6.54 -4.87
CA PRO A 276 -30.28 -6.11 -4.13
C PRO A 276 -30.47 -4.69 -3.60
N ARG A 277 -29.80 -4.38 -2.49
CA ARG A 277 -29.75 -3.02 -1.95
C ARG A 277 -28.70 -2.16 -2.65
N VAL A 278 -27.66 -2.79 -3.14
CA VAL A 278 -26.50 -2.13 -3.73
C VAL A 278 -26.10 -2.85 -5.01
N ALA A 279 -25.73 -2.07 -6.02
CA ALA A 279 -25.05 -2.54 -7.21
C ALA A 279 -23.61 -2.02 -7.20
N LEU A 280 -22.62 -2.92 -7.28
CA LEU A 280 -21.20 -2.61 -7.20
C LEU A 280 -20.52 -2.71 -8.56
N THR A 281 -19.73 -1.69 -8.91
CA THR A 281 -18.91 -1.67 -10.13
C THR A 281 -17.60 -0.94 -9.93
N HIS A 282 -16.61 -1.19 -10.80
CA HIS A 282 -15.33 -0.46 -10.81
C HIS A 282 -15.28 0.69 -11.84
N THR A 283 -16.24 0.73 -12.75
CA THR A 283 -16.38 1.76 -13.78
C THR A 283 -17.81 2.26 -13.82
N ALA A 284 -18.00 3.51 -14.21
CA ALA A 284 -19.34 4.03 -14.45
C ALA A 284 -20.01 3.22 -15.56
N PRO A 285 -21.19 2.64 -15.33
CA PRO A 285 -21.97 1.98 -16.36
C PRO A 285 -22.53 2.99 -17.36
N ASP A 286 -23.04 2.51 -18.48
CA ASP A 286 -23.79 3.35 -19.40
C ASP A 286 -25.09 3.88 -18.78
N GLU A 287 -25.70 4.86 -19.44
CA GLU A 287 -26.91 5.52 -18.94
C GLU A 287 -28.10 4.56 -18.81
N ALA A 288 -28.25 3.60 -19.74
CA ALA A 288 -29.34 2.62 -19.72
C ALA A 288 -29.21 1.69 -18.50
N VAL A 289 -28.00 1.18 -18.21
CA VAL A 289 -27.72 0.34 -17.05
C VAL A 289 -27.89 1.14 -15.75
N ALA A 290 -27.39 2.37 -15.70
CA ALA A 290 -27.53 3.23 -14.52
C ALA A 290 -29.00 3.50 -14.19
N LYS A 291 -29.83 3.78 -15.19
CA LYS A 291 -31.27 4.00 -15.05
C LYS A 291 -32.02 2.77 -14.54
N LEU A 292 -31.72 1.58 -15.06
CA LEU A 292 -32.33 0.33 -14.56
C LEU A 292 -32.00 0.09 -13.06
N ILE A 293 -30.80 0.41 -12.64
CA ILE A 293 -30.40 0.28 -11.24
C ILE A 293 -31.18 1.28 -10.38
N GLU A 294 -31.29 2.54 -10.81
CA GLU A 294 -32.05 3.57 -10.12
C GLU A 294 -33.54 3.20 -9.99
N GLU A 295 -34.16 2.73 -11.06
CA GLU A 295 -35.56 2.25 -11.08
C GLU A 295 -35.80 1.05 -10.15
N SER A 296 -34.78 0.23 -9.91
CA SER A 296 -34.83 -0.89 -8.97
C SER A 296 -34.74 -0.50 -7.50
N SER A 297 -34.51 0.77 -7.20
CA SER A 297 -34.20 1.28 -5.86
C SER A 297 -32.88 0.75 -5.26
N ALA A 298 -32.02 0.13 -6.06
CA ALA A 298 -30.66 -0.22 -5.64
C ALA A 298 -29.74 1.01 -5.72
N LYS A 299 -28.84 1.14 -4.77
CA LYS A 299 -27.81 2.19 -4.80
C LYS A 299 -26.64 1.74 -5.65
N LEU A 300 -26.34 2.48 -6.71
CA LEU A 300 -25.12 2.29 -7.49
C LEU A 300 -23.92 2.80 -6.70
N VAL A 301 -22.90 1.95 -6.50
CA VAL A 301 -21.64 2.28 -5.86
C VAL A 301 -20.50 1.95 -6.81
N ILE A 302 -19.69 2.97 -7.13
CA ILE A 302 -18.55 2.86 -8.04
C ILE A 302 -17.26 2.97 -7.24
N LEU A 303 -16.42 1.93 -7.25
CA LEU A 303 -15.09 1.95 -6.68
C LEU A 303 -14.05 1.91 -7.79
N SER A 304 -13.66 3.10 -8.24
CA SER A 304 -12.65 3.23 -9.30
C SER A 304 -11.25 2.93 -8.77
N GLU A 305 -10.51 2.14 -9.52
CA GLU A 305 -9.09 1.88 -9.26
C GLU A 305 -8.17 2.97 -9.80
N ASN A 306 -8.69 3.77 -10.74
CA ASN A 306 -7.92 4.86 -11.33
C ASN A 306 -8.07 6.13 -10.48
N THR A 307 -7.66 6.04 -9.22
CA THR A 307 -7.74 7.13 -8.25
C THR A 307 -6.37 7.45 -7.67
N ASP A 308 -6.15 8.73 -7.42
CA ASP A 308 -4.96 9.20 -6.70
C ASP A 308 -5.13 9.14 -5.17
N ASP A 309 -6.29 8.71 -4.67
CA ASP A 309 -6.58 8.52 -3.25
C ASP A 309 -7.35 7.21 -3.02
N PRO A 310 -6.66 6.06 -3.02
CA PRO A 310 -7.31 4.75 -2.86
C PRO A 310 -7.93 4.57 -1.46
N VAL A 311 -7.40 5.22 -0.45
CA VAL A 311 -7.92 5.13 0.93
C VAL A 311 -9.27 5.83 1.02
N THR A 312 -9.37 7.06 0.53
CA THR A 312 -10.64 7.81 0.52
C THR A 312 -11.66 7.12 -0.38
N ALA A 313 -11.27 6.65 -1.58
CA ALA A 313 -12.18 5.94 -2.48
C ALA A 313 -12.80 4.69 -1.83
N LEU A 314 -12.00 3.90 -1.10
CA LEU A 314 -12.50 2.74 -0.38
C LEU A 314 -13.43 3.12 0.78
N ILE A 315 -13.09 4.17 1.54
CA ILE A 315 -13.91 4.68 2.64
C ILE A 315 -15.25 5.20 2.13
N ASP A 316 -15.25 5.95 1.03
CA ASP A 316 -16.46 6.49 0.41
C ASP A 316 -17.37 5.38 -0.12
N ALA A 317 -16.80 4.32 -0.72
CA ALA A 317 -17.55 3.14 -1.15
C ALA A 317 -18.20 2.42 0.06
N MET A 318 -17.45 2.23 1.15
CA MET A 318 -18.00 1.66 2.39
C MET A 318 -19.11 2.53 2.98
N GLN A 319 -18.96 3.85 2.94
CA GLN A 319 -19.97 4.79 3.41
C GLN A 319 -21.24 4.68 2.56
N ALA A 320 -21.11 4.69 1.25
CA ALA A 320 -22.26 4.57 0.33
C ALA A 320 -23.01 3.24 0.51
N ILE A 321 -22.27 2.13 0.71
CA ILE A 321 -22.87 0.81 1.00
C ILE A 321 -23.63 0.86 2.33
N ARG A 322 -23.01 1.40 3.38
CA ARG A 322 -23.63 1.55 4.71
C ARG A 322 -24.92 2.36 4.66
N GLU A 323 -24.90 3.47 3.93
CA GLU A 323 -26.07 4.34 3.78
C GLU A 323 -27.22 3.60 3.05
N ALA A 324 -26.92 2.90 1.97
CA ALA A 324 -27.88 2.12 1.22
C ALA A 324 -28.50 0.98 2.04
N MET A 325 -27.70 0.33 2.88
CA MET A 325 -28.19 -0.77 3.74
C MET A 325 -29.07 -0.28 4.91
N ARG A 326 -28.89 0.96 5.36
CA ARG A 326 -29.70 1.56 6.44
C ARG A 326 -31.03 2.13 6.00
N THR A 327 -31.16 2.52 4.73
CA THR A 327 -32.39 3.15 4.22
C THR A 327 -33.50 2.10 4.18
N PRO A 328 -34.66 2.32 4.86
CA PRO A 328 -35.81 1.43 4.73
C PRO A 328 -36.23 1.33 3.26
N ARG A 329 -36.58 0.12 2.79
CA ARG A 329 -37.14 -0.02 1.45
C ARG A 329 -38.53 0.62 1.45
N LEU A 330 -38.74 1.61 0.59
CA LEU A 330 -40.10 2.11 0.38
C LEU A 330 -40.94 0.95 -0.15
N PRO A 331 -42.13 0.66 0.43
CA PRO A 331 -43.01 -0.33 -0.14
C PRO A 331 -43.37 0.11 -1.56
N ASN A 332 -43.15 -0.77 -2.54
CA ASN A 332 -43.51 -0.50 -3.92
C ASN A 332 -45.00 -0.14 -3.95
N SER A 333 -45.27 1.11 -4.30
CA SER A 333 -46.62 1.60 -4.63
C SER A 333 -47.13 0.96 -5.91
#